data_e3b774b3dccdec1b6a446fa61d6b2439
#
_entry.id   e3b774b3dccdec1b6a446fa61d6b2439
#
_cell.length_a   1.000
_cell.length_b   1.000
_cell.length_c   1.000
_cell.angle_alpha   90.00
_cell.angle_beta   90.00
_cell.angle_gamma   90.00
#
_symmetry.space_group_name_H-M   'P 1'
#
loop_
_entity.id
_entity.type
_entity.pdbx_description
1 polymer ?
#
loop_
_entity_poly.entity_id
_entity_poly.type
_entity_poly.pdbx_seq_one_letter_code
_entity_poly.pdbx_strand_id
1 'polypeptide(L)'
;NAPNASSMDGGTRSAYGRTSLYSMAFANSMYSLNNKVHSFSLDLNSRLSDNLSNQFLATFSKLDDVRGSESSEFPFIDILDGTNTTTQYMALGYELFTHNNAVHNTIFNVKNDLTYYMGNHKIIGGVSYEYQMADNQYMRNGTGYYRYESVDDFINGAAPEVVCLTYGYGGESKPAARVQFSKIGVY
;
A
#
# COMPACT_ATOMS: atom_id res chain seq x y z
N ASN A 1 -10.08 11.33 1.48
CA ASN A 1 -8.86 11.91 0.92
C ASN A 1 -8.02 12.56 2.01
N ALA A 2 -6.73 12.38 1.96
CA ALA A 2 -5.80 12.95 2.90
C ALA A 2 -4.61 13.59 2.17
N PRO A 3 -4.13 14.75 2.62
CA PRO A 3 -2.93 15.32 2.06
C PRO A 3 -1.70 14.55 2.54
N ASN A 4 -0.73 14.39 1.70
CA ASN A 4 0.55 13.88 2.13
C ASN A 4 1.40 15.01 2.72
N ALA A 5 1.73 14.89 3.99
CA ALA A 5 2.47 15.89 4.73
C ALA A 5 4.00 15.64 4.75
N SER A 6 4.49 14.55 4.14
CA SER A 6 5.91 14.27 4.19
C SER A 6 6.70 15.17 3.26
N SER A 7 7.88 15.55 3.72
CA SER A 7 8.82 16.26 2.89
C SER A 7 9.36 15.37 1.80
N MET A 8 9.87 16.01 0.80
CA MET A 8 10.39 15.35 -0.34
C MET A 8 11.85 15.27 -0.37
N ASP A 9 12.34 14.43 -0.93
CA ASP A 9 13.52 14.28 -1.03
C ASP A 9 14.53 14.88 -1.28
N GLY A 10 15.35 14.85 -1.39
CA GLY A 10 16.43 15.63 -1.08
C GLY A 10 16.21 16.35 0.19
N GLY A 11 15.15 16.01 0.67
CA GLY A 11 14.68 16.00 1.95
C GLY A 11 14.89 17.07 2.92
N THR A 12 15.59 18.00 2.58
CA THR A 12 16.10 18.92 3.57
C THR A 12 15.29 20.18 3.74
N ARG A 13 14.30 20.35 2.91
CA ARG A 13 13.50 21.57 2.94
C ARG A 13 12.02 21.24 2.91
N SER A 14 11.41 21.16 4.01
CA SER A 14 10.00 21.38 4.25
C SER A 14 9.76 21.33 5.74
N ALA A 15 9.61 22.48 6.34
CA ALA A 15 9.29 22.60 7.76
C ALA A 15 7.81 22.31 8.02
N TYR A 16 6.96 22.44 7.02
CA TYR A 16 5.51 22.31 7.16
C TYR A 16 4.95 21.27 6.18
N GLY A 17 3.90 20.60 6.60
CA GLY A 17 3.11 19.76 5.72
C GLY A 17 2.39 20.61 4.65
N ARG A 18 1.92 19.96 3.59
CA ARG A 18 1.23 20.62 2.48
C ARG A 18 -0.10 21.27 2.86
N THR A 19 -0.61 20.99 4.04
CA THR A 19 -1.78 21.63 4.62
C THR A 19 -1.40 22.22 5.95
N SER A 20 -1.23 23.53 5.98
CA SER A 20 -0.95 24.28 7.20
C SER A 20 -1.60 25.66 7.10
N LEU A 21 -1.45 26.47 8.13
CA LEU A 21 -1.87 27.88 8.08
C LEU A 21 -1.09 28.71 7.05
N TYR A 22 0.04 28.21 6.58
CA TYR A 22 0.99 28.91 5.72
C TYR A 22 1.10 28.32 4.32
N SER A 23 0.45 27.18 4.08
CA SER A 23 0.55 26.47 2.80
C SER A 23 -0.82 26.03 2.29
N MET A 24 -0.96 26.03 0.98
CA MET A 24 -2.15 25.60 0.27
C MET A 24 -1.84 24.37 -0.57
N ALA A 25 -2.69 23.34 -0.47
CA ALA A 25 -2.64 22.18 -1.33
C ALA A 25 -3.90 22.11 -2.20
N PHE A 26 -3.71 22.00 -3.50
CA PHE A 26 -4.83 21.79 -4.42
C PHE A 26 -5.39 20.36 -4.26
N ALA A 27 -6.67 20.17 -4.58
CA ALA A 27 -7.34 18.87 -4.47
C ALA A 27 -6.62 17.76 -5.25
N ASN A 28 -6.00 18.08 -6.37
CA ASN A 28 -5.25 17.15 -7.20
C ASN A 28 -3.92 16.66 -6.55
N SER A 29 -3.46 17.30 -5.48
CA SER A 29 -2.31 16.84 -4.69
C SER A 29 -2.70 15.96 -3.50
N MET A 30 -3.99 15.64 -3.36
CA MET A 30 -4.52 14.72 -2.36
C MET A 30 -4.50 13.28 -2.86
N TYR A 31 -4.66 12.34 -1.94
CA TYR A 31 -4.79 10.93 -2.28
C TYR A 31 -6.00 10.29 -1.59
N SER A 32 -6.43 9.17 -2.10
CA SER A 32 -7.41 8.29 -1.49
C SER A 32 -6.80 6.92 -1.19
N LEU A 33 -7.36 6.22 -0.22
CA LEU A 33 -7.08 4.81 0.05
C LEU A 33 -8.32 4.00 -0.26
N ASN A 34 -8.16 2.97 -1.07
CA ASN A 34 -9.23 2.08 -1.48
C ASN A 34 -8.87 0.66 -1.06
N ASN A 35 -9.49 0.22 0.03
CA ASN A 35 -9.22 -1.07 0.64
C ASN A 35 -10.39 -2.00 0.32
N LYS A 36 -10.11 -3.11 -0.35
CA LYS A 36 -11.09 -4.13 -0.69
C LYS A 36 -10.67 -5.46 -0.11
N VAL A 37 -11.58 -6.11 0.60
CA VAL A 37 -11.36 -7.43 1.17
C VAL A 37 -12.47 -8.35 0.70
N HIS A 38 -12.09 -9.47 0.12
CA HIS A 38 -12.98 -10.57 -0.20
C HIS A 38 -12.51 -11.79 0.59
N SER A 39 -13.38 -12.32 1.44
CA SER A 39 -13.09 -13.52 2.22
C SER A 39 -14.20 -14.54 2.07
N PHE A 40 -13.79 -15.78 1.96
CA PHE A 40 -14.67 -16.96 1.97
C PHE A 40 -14.15 -17.95 2.99
N SER A 41 -15.05 -18.58 3.75
CA SER A 41 -14.73 -19.61 4.72
C SER A 41 -15.74 -20.77 4.62
N LEU A 42 -15.22 -21.99 4.62
CA LEU A 42 -15.98 -23.21 4.69
C LEU A 42 -15.51 -24.02 5.92
N ASP A 43 -16.40 -24.26 6.87
CA ASP A 43 -16.16 -25.07 8.07
C ASP A 43 -17.13 -26.25 8.06
N LEU A 44 -16.59 -27.47 7.96
CA LEU A 44 -17.35 -28.72 7.98
C LEU A 44 -16.98 -29.53 9.21
N ASN A 45 -17.95 -29.68 10.11
CA ASN A 45 -17.83 -30.47 11.31
C ASN A 45 -18.61 -31.79 11.14
N SER A 46 -17.92 -32.91 11.24
CA SER A 46 -18.48 -34.24 11.00
C SER A 46 -18.25 -35.14 12.19
N ARG A 47 -19.29 -35.80 12.66
CA ARG A 47 -19.18 -36.90 13.63
C ARG A 47 -19.10 -38.19 12.84
N LEU A 48 -17.92 -38.82 12.81
CA LEU A 48 -17.66 -40.02 12.04
C LEU A 48 -18.08 -41.28 12.82
N SER A 49 -17.98 -41.24 14.16
CA SER A 49 -18.48 -42.26 15.08
C SER A 49 -18.74 -41.62 16.45
N ASP A 50 -19.13 -42.45 17.45
CA ASP A 50 -19.35 -41.97 18.81
C ASP A 50 -18.09 -41.39 19.45
N ASN A 51 -16.92 -41.86 19.03
CA ASN A 51 -15.65 -41.47 19.60
C ASN A 51 -14.75 -40.71 18.60
N LEU A 52 -15.19 -40.48 17.36
CA LEU A 52 -14.36 -39.87 16.32
C LEU A 52 -15.11 -38.73 15.65
N SER A 53 -14.50 -37.56 15.65
CA SER A 53 -14.96 -36.37 14.92
C SER A 53 -13.88 -35.82 14.00
N ASN A 54 -14.33 -35.17 12.95
CA ASN A 54 -13.45 -34.47 12.00
C ASN A 54 -13.92 -33.04 11.82
N GLN A 55 -12.99 -32.13 11.75
CA GLN A 55 -13.21 -30.76 11.32
C GLN A 55 -12.36 -30.47 10.09
N PHE A 56 -13.00 -30.04 9.03
CA PHE A 56 -12.36 -29.51 7.83
C PHE A 56 -12.65 -28.04 7.72
N LEU A 57 -11.59 -27.22 7.66
CA LEU A 57 -11.68 -25.78 7.48
C LEU A 57 -10.92 -25.38 6.22
N ALA A 58 -11.57 -24.65 5.33
CA ALA A 58 -10.92 -23.99 4.20
C ALA A 58 -11.25 -22.50 4.21
N THR A 59 -10.25 -21.65 4.04
CA THR A 59 -10.42 -20.21 3.94
C THR A 59 -9.68 -19.65 2.74
N PHE A 60 -10.29 -18.68 2.09
CA PHE A 60 -9.68 -17.90 1.03
C PHE A 60 -9.89 -16.41 1.34
N SER A 61 -8.83 -15.62 1.21
CA SER A 61 -8.92 -14.17 1.36
C SER A 61 -8.11 -13.48 0.27
N LYS A 62 -8.70 -12.46 -0.32
CA LYS A 62 -8.04 -11.55 -1.22
C LYS A 62 -8.18 -10.12 -0.69
N LEU A 63 -7.05 -9.45 -0.56
CA LEU A 63 -6.94 -8.09 -0.07
C LEU A 63 -6.29 -7.22 -1.15
N ASP A 64 -6.94 -6.13 -1.49
CA ASP A 64 -6.43 -5.13 -2.43
C ASP A 64 -6.46 -3.76 -1.74
N ASP A 65 -5.28 -3.23 -1.40
CA ASP A 65 -5.08 -1.89 -0.85
C ASP A 65 -4.41 -1.03 -1.91
N VAL A 66 -5.14 -0.08 -2.45
CA VAL A 66 -4.66 0.74 -3.59
C VAL A 66 -4.80 2.22 -3.26
N ARG A 67 -3.73 2.96 -3.50
CA ARG A 67 -3.80 4.43 -3.48
C ARG A 67 -4.35 4.93 -4.81
N GLY A 68 -5.17 5.98 -4.72
CA GLY A 68 -5.75 6.67 -5.85
C GLY A 68 -5.63 8.18 -5.70
N SER A 69 -5.86 8.88 -6.79
CA SER A 69 -5.96 10.34 -6.83
C SER A 69 -7.15 10.72 -7.72
N GLU A 70 -7.73 11.88 -7.47
CA GLU A 70 -8.76 12.48 -8.34
C GLU A 70 -8.14 13.19 -9.55
N SER A 71 -6.81 13.30 -9.58
CA SER A 71 -6.05 13.91 -10.67
C SER A 71 -5.66 12.88 -11.73
N SER A 72 -5.48 13.35 -12.97
CA SER A 72 -4.68 12.62 -13.97
C SER A 72 -3.20 12.59 -13.58
N GLU A 73 -2.48 11.59 -14.05
CA GLU A 73 -1.04 11.47 -13.80
C GLU A 73 -0.28 12.58 -14.54
N PHE A 74 0.30 13.50 -13.78
CA PHE A 74 1.25 14.51 -14.25
C PHE A 74 2.19 14.90 -13.10
N PRO A 75 3.30 15.63 -13.35
CA PRO A 75 4.26 15.94 -12.32
C PRO A 75 3.65 16.65 -11.11
N PHE A 76 4.17 16.31 -9.93
CA PHE A 76 3.89 17.07 -8.72
C PHE A 76 4.75 18.34 -8.68
N ILE A 77 4.12 19.46 -8.38
CA ILE A 77 4.75 20.78 -8.33
C ILE A 77 4.64 21.30 -6.90
N ASP A 78 5.78 21.68 -6.35
CA ASP A 78 5.97 22.20 -5.01
C ASP A 78 6.54 23.64 -5.14
N ILE A 79 5.86 24.62 -4.59
CA ILE A 79 6.25 26.01 -4.69
C ILE A 79 6.49 26.55 -3.28
N LEU A 80 7.67 27.11 -3.06
CA LEU A 80 8.05 27.75 -1.80
C LEU A 80 7.57 29.19 -1.75
N ASP A 81 7.74 29.85 -0.60
CA ASP A 81 7.24 31.20 -0.36
C ASP A 81 8.15 32.33 -0.85
N GLY A 82 9.30 31.99 -1.43
CA GLY A 82 10.26 32.95 -1.96
C GLY A 82 11.12 33.65 -0.93
N THR A 83 11.07 33.21 0.34
CA THR A 83 11.84 33.89 1.41
C THR A 83 13.19 33.25 1.69
N ASN A 84 13.69 32.38 0.80
CA ASN A 84 14.87 31.55 1.03
C ASN A 84 14.76 30.63 2.28
N THR A 85 13.55 30.43 2.76
CA THR A 85 13.25 29.51 3.82
C THR A 85 12.77 28.19 3.20
N THR A 86 12.57 27.22 4.03
CA THR A 86 12.04 25.91 3.60
C THR A 86 10.51 25.88 3.62
N THR A 87 9.88 27.03 3.65
CA THR A 87 8.44 27.15 3.82
C THR A 87 7.73 26.82 2.51
N GLN A 88 7.03 25.74 2.50
CA GLN A 88 6.14 25.37 1.41
C GLN A 88 4.94 26.33 1.39
N TYR A 89 4.67 26.91 0.23
CA TYR A 89 3.57 27.83 0.03
C TYR A 89 2.42 27.17 -0.73
N MET A 90 2.71 26.44 -1.80
CA MET A 90 1.69 25.84 -2.65
C MET A 90 2.12 24.45 -3.14
N ALA A 91 1.17 23.51 -3.19
CA ALA A 91 1.39 22.19 -3.74
C ALA A 91 0.26 21.82 -4.72
N LEU A 92 0.62 21.35 -5.89
CA LEU A 92 -0.31 20.92 -6.94
C LEU A 92 0.28 19.75 -7.73
N GLY A 93 -0.57 19.05 -8.47
CA GLY A 93 -0.16 17.91 -9.28
C GLY A 93 -0.47 16.58 -8.64
N TYR A 94 -0.13 15.49 -9.34
CA TYR A 94 -0.40 14.13 -8.88
C TYR A 94 0.38 13.82 -7.61
N GLU A 95 -0.29 13.28 -6.61
CA GLU A 95 0.33 13.02 -5.31
C GLU A 95 1.52 12.05 -5.44
N LEU A 96 2.61 12.39 -4.81
CA LEU A 96 3.95 11.84 -4.98
C LEU A 96 4.11 10.34 -4.75
N PHE A 97 3.29 9.77 -3.86
CA PHE A 97 3.38 8.38 -3.46
C PHE A 97 2.26 7.53 -4.07
N THR A 98 1.40 8.13 -4.89
CA THR A 98 0.20 7.45 -5.42
C THR A 98 0.49 6.65 -6.68
N HIS A 99 1.41 7.14 -7.52
CA HIS A 99 1.84 6.38 -8.69
C HIS A 99 2.49 5.08 -8.25
N ASN A 100 1.95 3.95 -8.71
CA ASN A 100 2.45 2.62 -8.34
C ASN A 100 2.56 2.40 -6.82
N ASN A 101 1.45 2.58 -6.11
CA ASN A 101 1.38 2.30 -4.67
C ASN A 101 0.15 1.43 -4.39
N ALA A 102 0.39 0.14 -4.35
CA ALA A 102 -0.64 -0.87 -4.12
C ALA A 102 -0.09 -2.08 -3.39
N VAL A 103 -0.91 -2.72 -2.59
CA VAL A 103 -0.62 -4.01 -1.97
C VAL A 103 -1.75 -4.97 -2.34
N HIS A 104 -1.37 -6.11 -2.93
CA HIS A 104 -2.29 -7.18 -3.25
C HIS A 104 -1.87 -8.45 -2.51
N ASN A 105 -2.73 -8.94 -1.65
CA ASN A 105 -2.48 -10.17 -0.90
C ASN A 105 -3.53 -11.22 -1.26
N THR A 106 -3.06 -12.45 -1.48
CA THR A 106 -3.93 -13.62 -1.63
C THR A 106 -3.49 -14.67 -0.63
N ILE A 107 -4.41 -15.13 0.21
CA ILE A 107 -4.17 -16.13 1.25
C ILE A 107 -5.17 -17.25 1.06
N PHE A 108 -4.66 -18.47 1.07
CA PHE A 108 -5.46 -19.68 1.04
C PHE A 108 -4.99 -20.61 2.15
N ASN A 109 -5.92 -21.06 3.00
CA ASN A 109 -5.66 -22.02 4.07
C ASN A 109 -6.60 -23.18 3.98
N VAL A 110 -6.06 -24.36 4.20
CA VAL A 110 -6.82 -25.58 4.43
C VAL A 110 -6.30 -26.28 5.68
N LYS A 111 -7.20 -26.71 6.51
CA LYS A 111 -6.90 -27.44 7.74
C LYS A 111 -7.87 -28.60 7.89
N ASN A 112 -7.35 -29.77 8.31
CA ASN A 112 -8.18 -30.91 8.66
C ASN A 112 -7.72 -31.52 9.98
N ASP A 113 -8.61 -31.54 10.94
CA ASP A 113 -8.39 -32.12 12.28
C ASP A 113 -9.24 -33.35 12.51
N LEU A 114 -8.59 -34.38 13.00
CA LEU A 114 -9.25 -35.57 13.53
C LEU A 114 -9.15 -35.55 15.05
N THR A 115 -10.28 -35.68 15.72
CA THR A 115 -10.35 -35.77 17.17
C THR A 115 -10.88 -37.15 17.57
N TYR A 116 -10.11 -37.89 18.36
CA TYR A 116 -10.49 -39.18 18.92
C TYR A 116 -10.65 -39.09 20.43
N TYR A 117 -11.76 -39.58 20.94
CA TYR A 117 -12.07 -39.63 22.37
C TYR A 117 -11.90 -41.05 22.88
N MET A 118 -11.04 -41.27 23.87
CA MET A 118 -10.76 -42.57 24.48
C MET A 118 -10.82 -42.45 26.00
N GLY A 119 -11.95 -42.82 26.59
CA GLY A 119 -12.20 -42.63 28.01
C GLY A 119 -12.09 -41.13 28.40
N ASN A 120 -11.15 -40.81 29.29
CA ASN A 120 -10.91 -39.44 29.73
C ASN A 120 -9.89 -38.68 28.85
N HIS A 121 -9.41 -39.28 27.76
CA HIS A 121 -8.41 -38.67 26.88
C HIS A 121 -9.08 -38.14 25.60
N LYS A 122 -8.60 -36.98 25.18
CA LYS A 122 -8.90 -36.37 23.88
C LYS A 122 -7.59 -36.27 23.10
N ILE A 123 -7.52 -36.94 21.98
CA ILE A 123 -6.37 -36.97 21.08
C ILE A 123 -6.75 -36.21 19.82
N ILE A 124 -5.94 -35.25 19.39
CA ILE A 124 -6.13 -34.51 18.18
C ILE A 124 -4.90 -34.70 17.30
N GLY A 125 -5.12 -35.03 16.03
CA GLY A 125 -4.11 -35.07 15.01
C GLY A 125 -4.61 -34.33 13.78
N GLY A 126 -3.76 -33.61 13.10
CA GLY A 126 -4.21 -32.82 11.98
C GLY A 126 -3.13 -32.49 10.97
N VAL A 127 -3.60 -31.98 9.85
CA VAL A 127 -2.76 -31.43 8.77
C VAL A 127 -3.27 -30.05 8.39
N SER A 128 -2.35 -29.17 8.05
CA SER A 128 -2.67 -27.84 7.55
C SER A 128 -1.79 -27.48 6.37
N TYR A 129 -2.36 -26.71 5.46
CA TYR A 129 -1.65 -26.09 4.35
C TYR A 129 -2.04 -24.62 4.27
N GLU A 130 -1.04 -23.75 4.16
CA GLU A 130 -1.22 -22.33 3.94
C GLU A 130 -0.42 -21.93 2.68
N TYR A 131 -1.07 -21.19 1.81
CA TYR A 131 -0.42 -20.50 0.69
C TYR A 131 -0.68 -19.01 0.83
N GLN A 132 0.38 -18.21 0.68
CA GLN A 132 0.29 -16.77 0.65
C GLN A 132 1.09 -16.21 -0.51
N MET A 133 0.48 -15.27 -1.22
CA MET A 133 1.12 -14.42 -2.21
C MET A 133 0.92 -12.97 -1.78
N ALA A 134 2.01 -12.23 -1.70
CA ALA A 134 2.03 -10.79 -1.47
C ALA A 134 2.70 -10.10 -2.66
N ASP A 135 2.02 -9.13 -3.24
CA ASP A 135 2.52 -8.25 -4.30
C ASP A 135 2.50 -6.83 -3.75
N ASN A 136 3.67 -6.22 -3.61
CA ASN A 136 3.83 -4.89 -3.05
C ASN A 136 4.45 -3.98 -4.10
N GLN A 137 3.71 -2.96 -4.47
CA GLN A 137 4.08 -1.94 -5.44
C GLN A 137 4.34 -0.64 -4.71
N TYR A 138 5.47 -0.02 -4.98
CA TYR A 138 5.79 1.29 -4.42
C TYR A 138 6.79 2.01 -5.31
N MET A 139 6.40 3.21 -5.74
CA MET A 139 7.27 4.11 -6.48
C MET A 139 6.98 5.55 -6.09
N ARG A 140 7.89 6.19 -5.40
CA ARG A 140 7.83 7.60 -5.08
C ARG A 140 8.29 8.43 -6.28
N ASN A 141 7.65 9.57 -6.54
CA ASN A 141 8.00 10.49 -7.63
C ASN A 141 7.93 9.89 -9.04
N GLY A 142 7.14 8.83 -9.24
CA GLY A 142 7.06 8.17 -10.56
C GLY A 142 6.46 9.04 -11.65
N THR A 143 5.69 10.08 -11.30
CA THR A 143 5.16 11.09 -12.23
C THR A 143 6.07 12.31 -12.40
N GLY A 144 7.17 12.38 -11.63
CA GLY A 144 8.04 13.54 -11.56
C GLY A 144 7.68 14.50 -10.43
N TYR A 145 8.68 15.19 -9.93
CA TYR A 145 8.58 16.20 -8.88
C TYR A 145 9.41 17.40 -9.28
N TYR A 146 8.82 18.58 -9.19
CA TYR A 146 9.46 19.86 -9.48
C TYR A 146 9.23 20.81 -8.30
N ARG A 147 10.31 21.48 -7.86
CA ARG A 147 10.25 22.51 -6.83
C ARG A 147 10.68 23.83 -7.39
N TYR A 148 9.93 24.87 -7.08
CA TYR A 148 10.23 26.26 -7.41
C TYR A 148 10.40 27.07 -6.13
N GLU A 149 11.32 28.03 -6.13
CA GLU A 149 11.62 28.88 -4.98
C GLU A 149 10.46 29.84 -4.68
N SER A 150 9.72 30.27 -5.70
CA SER A 150 8.61 31.19 -5.57
C SER A 150 7.52 30.97 -6.61
N VAL A 151 6.37 31.59 -6.38
CA VAL A 151 5.28 31.66 -7.37
C VAL A 151 5.72 32.41 -8.63
N ASP A 152 6.49 33.46 -8.47
CA ASP A 152 6.99 34.23 -9.60
C ASP A 152 7.93 33.42 -10.49
N ASP A 153 8.80 32.60 -9.91
CA ASP A 153 9.65 31.70 -10.67
C ASP A 153 8.83 30.69 -11.47
N PHE A 154 7.79 30.13 -10.84
CA PHE A 154 6.90 29.19 -11.52
C PHE A 154 6.15 29.84 -12.69
N ILE A 155 5.58 31.04 -12.49
CA ILE A 155 4.79 31.73 -13.53
C ILE A 155 5.69 32.21 -14.68
N ASN A 156 6.90 32.64 -14.38
CA ASN A 156 7.86 33.14 -15.38
C ASN A 156 8.62 32.01 -16.10
N GLY A 157 8.36 30.75 -15.76
CA GLY A 157 9.01 29.60 -16.38
C GLY A 157 10.49 29.48 -16.05
N ALA A 158 10.88 29.91 -14.86
CA ALA A 158 12.25 29.72 -14.36
C ALA A 158 12.57 28.21 -14.22
N ALA A 159 13.85 27.90 -14.20
CA ALA A 159 14.26 26.52 -13.92
C ALA A 159 13.88 26.13 -12.49
N PRO A 160 13.32 24.93 -12.26
CA PRO A 160 13.02 24.46 -10.92
C PRO A 160 14.31 24.29 -10.10
N GLU A 161 14.24 24.60 -8.81
CA GLU A 161 15.34 24.37 -7.87
C GLU A 161 15.68 22.89 -7.72
N VAL A 162 14.64 22.05 -7.71
CA VAL A 162 14.78 20.59 -7.56
C VAL A 162 13.92 19.88 -8.59
N VAL A 163 14.50 18.88 -9.21
CA VAL A 163 13.80 17.91 -10.06
C VAL A 163 14.10 16.50 -9.56
N CYS A 164 13.05 15.71 -9.31
CA CYS A 164 13.19 14.32 -8.96
C CYS A 164 12.30 13.45 -9.86
N LEU A 165 12.84 12.36 -10.33
CA LEU A 165 12.12 11.34 -11.07
C LEU A 165 12.59 9.95 -10.64
N THR A 166 11.65 9.06 -10.38
CA THR A 166 11.92 7.65 -10.13
C THR A 166 11.31 6.82 -11.25
N TYR A 167 12.05 5.86 -11.73
CA TYR A 167 11.60 4.95 -12.77
C TYR A 167 12.07 3.53 -12.47
N GLY A 168 11.35 2.54 -12.99
CA GLY A 168 11.70 1.13 -12.83
C GLY A 168 12.93 0.75 -13.67
N TYR A 169 13.68 -0.24 -13.18
CA TYR A 169 14.79 -0.80 -13.92
C TYR A 169 14.29 -1.48 -15.19
N GLY A 170 15.05 -1.35 -16.29
CA GLY A 170 14.68 -1.97 -17.56
C GLY A 170 13.46 -1.37 -18.27
N GLY A 171 13.00 -0.19 -17.85
CA GLY A 171 11.83 0.49 -18.45
C GLY A 171 10.48 0.00 -17.90
N GLU A 172 10.49 -0.73 -16.82
CA GLU A 172 9.25 -1.14 -16.14
C GLU A 172 8.56 0.07 -15.49
N SER A 173 7.33 0.34 -15.91
CA SER A 173 6.60 1.53 -15.45
C SER A 173 6.02 1.36 -14.04
N LYS A 174 5.70 0.14 -13.65
CA LYS A 174 5.08 -0.20 -12.34
C LYS A 174 5.74 -1.42 -11.71
N PRO A 175 6.98 -1.28 -11.21
CA PRO A 175 7.68 -2.38 -10.57
C PRO A 175 6.94 -2.87 -9.31
N ALA A 176 7.00 -4.18 -9.09
CA ALA A 176 6.39 -4.84 -7.96
C ALA A 176 7.36 -5.84 -7.32
N ALA A 177 7.37 -5.87 -6.00
CA ALA A 177 8.04 -6.91 -5.23
C ALA A 177 7.02 -8.01 -4.90
N ARG A 178 7.18 -9.19 -5.51
CA ARG A 178 6.30 -10.33 -5.30
C ARG A 178 6.98 -11.40 -4.46
N VAL A 179 6.29 -11.81 -3.39
CA VAL A 179 6.71 -12.90 -2.51
C VAL A 179 5.60 -13.95 -2.48
N GLN A 180 6.00 -15.20 -2.58
CA GLN A 180 5.10 -16.36 -2.48
C GLN A 180 5.70 -17.37 -1.54
N PHE A 181 4.90 -17.93 -0.65
CA PHE A 181 5.33 -19.02 0.21
C PHE A 181 4.18 -20.00 0.50
N SER A 182 4.59 -21.22 0.82
CA SER A 182 3.69 -22.26 1.28
C SER A 182 4.20 -22.82 2.61
N LYS A 183 3.27 -23.14 3.51
CA LYS A 183 3.54 -23.74 4.79
C LYS A 183 2.69 -25.00 4.98
N ILE A 184 3.33 -26.07 5.40
CA ILE A 184 2.66 -27.34 5.75
C ILE A 184 2.85 -27.57 7.23
N GLY A 185 1.78 -27.92 7.94
CA GLY A 185 1.80 -28.31 9.34
C GLY A 185 1.24 -29.73 9.50
N VAL A 186 1.89 -30.51 10.36
CA VAL A 186 1.41 -31.82 10.82
C VAL A 186 1.59 -31.83 12.33
N TYR A 187 0.61 -32.26 13.08
CA TYR A 187 0.63 -32.26 14.54
C TYR A 187 -0.30 -33.34 15.12
#